data_050aca0d511e882264802ed031062678
#
_entry.id   050aca0d511e882264802ed031062678
#
_cell.length_a   1.000
_cell.length_b   1.000
_cell.length_c   1.000
_cell.angle_alpha   90.00
_cell.angle_beta   90.00
_cell.angle_gamma   90.00
#
_symmetry.space_group_name_H-M   'P 1'
#
loop_
_entity.id
_entity.type
_entity.pdbx_description
1 polymer ?
#
loop_
_entity_poly.entity_id
_entity_poly.type
_entity_poly.pdbx_seq_one_letter_code
_entity_poly.pdbx_strand_id
1 'polypeptide(L)'
;MKKKDWGEGMQLADLESKTLVQLQEMAGELGLENYVRYRKKELIFELLKVLATQEGRVFSQGVLEILPDGFGFLRVENYTASPADIYVSASQIRRFHLRTGDLVAGQVRPPKETERYFSLLKIQAVNFEDPDRLKERIHFDELTPIYPRERIKLETTAKEFAMRIVDIVAPIGKGQRGLIVSPPKAGKTTLLKKIAHSLAVNHPEVHLIVLL
;
A
#
# COMPACT_ATOMS: atom_id res chain seq x y z
N MET A 1 -21.49 12.06 29.11
CA MET A 1 -20.03 12.04 28.88
C MET A 1 -19.69 13.22 27.96
N LYS A 2 -18.83 14.13 28.39
CA LYS A 2 -18.38 15.26 27.53
C LYS A 2 -17.52 14.66 26.41
N LYS A 3 -17.96 14.77 25.14
CA LYS A 3 -17.08 14.54 23.99
C LYS A 3 -15.85 15.44 24.15
N LYS A 4 -14.67 14.87 24.27
CA LYS A 4 -13.43 15.61 24.21
C LYS A 4 -13.35 16.23 22.82
N ASP A 5 -13.22 17.55 22.78
CA ASP A 5 -13.03 18.30 21.54
C ASP A 5 -11.60 18.00 21.08
N TRP A 6 -11.44 17.12 20.08
CA TRP A 6 -10.14 16.73 19.56
C TRP A 6 -9.54 17.75 18.59
N GLY A 7 -9.97 19.01 18.68
CA GLY A 7 -9.41 20.16 17.96
C GLY A 7 -9.73 20.16 16.46
N GLU A 8 -10.33 21.23 15.99
CA GLU A 8 -10.50 21.48 14.55
C GLU A 8 -9.13 21.48 13.86
N GLY A 9 -8.97 20.63 12.83
CA GLY A 9 -7.80 20.66 11.94
C GLY A 9 -6.63 19.74 12.31
N MET A 10 -6.84 18.68 13.13
CA MET A 10 -5.79 17.71 13.44
C MET A 10 -5.19 17.11 12.15
N GLN A 11 -3.88 17.20 12.02
CA GLN A 11 -3.13 16.74 10.84
C GLN A 11 -2.44 15.39 11.11
N LEU A 12 -1.95 14.77 10.04
CA LEU A 12 -1.21 13.51 10.12
C LEU A 12 -0.07 13.55 11.13
N ALA A 13 0.72 14.63 11.15
CA ALA A 13 1.86 14.80 12.06
C ALA A 13 1.44 14.77 13.54
N ASP A 14 0.27 15.32 13.88
CA ASP A 14 -0.25 15.32 15.25
C ASP A 14 -0.60 13.91 15.71
N LEU A 15 -1.13 13.08 14.81
CA LEU A 15 -1.46 11.68 15.10
C LEU A 15 -0.21 10.79 15.12
N GLU A 16 0.77 11.04 14.27
CA GLU A 16 2.05 10.31 14.27
C GLU A 16 2.81 10.46 15.58
N SER A 17 2.72 11.62 16.22
CA SER A 17 3.35 11.88 17.52
C SER A 17 2.76 11.07 18.68
N LYS A 18 1.54 10.55 18.53
CA LYS A 18 0.84 9.80 19.58
C LYS A 18 1.27 8.33 19.64
N THR A 19 1.17 7.76 20.84
CA THR A 19 1.37 6.31 21.04
C THR A 19 0.19 5.50 20.48
N LEU A 20 0.40 4.21 20.19
CA LEU A 20 -0.67 3.32 19.74
C LEU A 20 -1.85 3.28 20.71
N VAL A 21 -1.58 3.27 22.03
CA VAL A 21 -2.61 3.25 23.08
C VAL A 21 -3.47 4.51 23.01
N GLN A 22 -2.84 5.69 22.90
CA GLN A 22 -3.58 6.95 22.76
C GLN A 22 -4.45 7.04 21.50
N LEU A 23 -3.95 6.47 20.38
CA LEU A 23 -4.72 6.39 19.14
C LEU A 23 -5.90 5.44 19.26
N GLN A 24 -5.75 4.32 19.97
CA GLN A 24 -6.84 3.38 20.25
C GLN A 24 -7.91 3.97 21.17
N GLU A 25 -7.52 4.74 22.19
CA GLU A 25 -8.46 5.48 23.03
C GLU A 25 -9.27 6.50 22.21
N MET A 26 -8.60 7.27 21.35
CA MET A 26 -9.27 8.19 20.42
C MET A 26 -10.23 7.46 19.49
N ALA A 27 -9.84 6.33 18.93
CA ALA A 27 -10.67 5.53 18.05
C ALA A 27 -11.94 5.03 18.75
N GLY A 28 -11.82 4.57 20.00
CA GLY A 28 -12.97 4.18 20.83
C GLY A 28 -13.91 5.33 21.10
N GLU A 29 -13.40 6.53 21.47
CA GLU A 29 -14.22 7.73 21.72
C GLU A 29 -14.92 8.25 20.45
N LEU A 30 -14.30 8.08 19.28
CA LEU A 30 -14.86 8.44 17.98
C LEU A 30 -15.80 7.39 17.39
N GLY A 31 -15.97 6.22 18.06
CA GLY A 31 -16.87 5.17 17.64
C GLY A 31 -16.35 4.31 16.49
N LEU A 32 -15.04 4.24 16.28
CA LEU A 32 -14.45 3.38 15.26
C LEU A 32 -14.60 1.90 15.65
N GLU A 33 -15.13 1.08 14.77
CA GLU A 33 -15.24 -0.36 15.01
C GLU A 33 -13.91 -1.07 14.71
N ASN A 34 -13.63 -2.16 15.42
CA ASN A 34 -12.45 -3.02 15.19
C ASN A 34 -11.08 -2.35 15.25
N TYR A 35 -10.95 -1.18 15.88
CA TYR A 35 -9.72 -0.38 15.92
C TYR A 35 -8.51 -1.10 16.53
N VAL A 36 -8.70 -2.11 17.34
CA VAL A 36 -7.63 -2.92 17.96
C VAL A 36 -6.85 -3.75 16.94
N ARG A 37 -7.45 -4.06 15.78
CA ARG A 37 -6.81 -4.88 14.72
C ARG A 37 -5.91 -4.09 13.79
N TYR A 38 -6.05 -2.76 13.76
CA TYR A 38 -5.26 -1.92 12.87
C TYR A 38 -3.84 -1.72 13.39
N ARG A 39 -2.87 -1.72 12.47
CA ARG A 39 -1.51 -1.25 12.75
C ARG A 39 -1.53 0.26 12.98
N LYS A 40 -0.51 0.81 13.67
CA LYS A 40 -0.46 2.24 14.01
C LYS A 40 -0.74 3.16 12.81
N LYS A 41 -0.11 2.91 11.66
CA LYS A 41 -0.29 3.72 10.45
C LYS A 41 -1.72 3.64 9.88
N GLU A 42 -2.30 2.45 9.83
CA GLU A 42 -3.68 2.22 9.39
C GLU A 42 -4.69 2.89 10.33
N LEU A 43 -4.48 2.79 11.64
CA LEU A 43 -5.33 3.41 12.64
C LEU A 43 -5.33 4.94 12.54
N ILE A 44 -4.17 5.55 12.35
CA ILE A 44 -4.03 7.00 12.11
C ILE A 44 -4.88 7.40 10.90
N PHE A 45 -4.85 6.59 9.88
CA PHE A 45 -5.57 6.86 8.63
C PHE A 45 -7.09 6.81 8.81
N GLU A 46 -7.61 5.79 9.47
CA GLU A 46 -9.05 5.69 9.78
C GLU A 46 -9.50 6.82 10.72
N LEU A 47 -8.67 7.23 11.67
CA LEU A 47 -8.95 8.39 12.51
C LEU A 47 -9.05 9.68 11.70
N LEU A 48 -8.15 9.93 10.75
CA LEU A 48 -8.21 11.11 9.86
C LEU A 48 -9.50 11.15 9.06
N LYS A 49 -9.97 10.00 8.57
CA LYS A 49 -11.21 9.87 7.83
C LYS A 49 -12.43 10.23 8.69
N VAL A 50 -12.51 9.70 9.92
CA VAL A 50 -13.59 10.01 10.84
C VAL A 50 -13.61 11.48 11.24
N LEU A 51 -12.45 12.06 11.56
CA LEU A 51 -12.31 13.46 11.92
C LEU A 51 -12.73 14.38 10.77
N ALA A 52 -12.28 14.11 9.54
CA ALA A 52 -12.68 14.87 8.37
C ALA A 52 -14.19 14.84 8.12
N THR A 53 -14.84 13.69 8.35
CA THR A 53 -16.29 13.53 8.20
C THR A 53 -17.04 14.34 9.26
N GLN A 54 -16.54 14.40 10.49
CA GLN A 54 -17.14 15.21 11.56
C GLN A 54 -17.06 16.71 11.25
N GLU A 55 -16.02 17.16 10.56
CA GLU A 55 -15.85 18.54 10.09
C GLU A 55 -16.69 18.86 8.83
N GLY A 56 -17.53 17.95 8.36
CA GLY A 56 -18.33 18.12 7.13
C GLY A 56 -17.51 18.08 5.85
N ARG A 57 -16.28 17.59 5.91
CA ARG A 57 -15.38 17.43 4.76
C ARG A 57 -15.45 16.00 4.25
N VAL A 58 -15.46 15.82 2.94
CA VAL A 58 -15.39 14.47 2.34
C VAL A 58 -13.92 14.08 2.26
N PHE A 59 -13.59 12.98 2.94
CA PHE A 59 -12.26 12.38 2.88
C PHE A 59 -12.32 11.11 2.05
N SER A 60 -11.36 10.94 1.16
CA SER A 60 -11.28 9.73 0.35
C SER A 60 -9.83 9.34 0.07
N GLN A 61 -9.65 8.09 -0.38
CA GLN A 61 -8.38 7.50 -0.72
C GLN A 61 -8.50 6.66 -1.99
N GLY A 62 -7.38 6.48 -2.66
CA GLY A 62 -7.28 5.57 -3.79
C GLY A 62 -5.86 5.42 -4.28
N VAL A 63 -5.63 4.45 -5.14
CA VAL A 63 -4.34 4.25 -5.78
C VAL A 63 -4.23 5.12 -7.02
N LEU A 64 -3.19 5.94 -7.09
CA LEU A 64 -2.98 6.88 -8.17
C LEU A 64 -2.59 6.17 -9.47
N GLU A 65 -3.30 6.47 -10.52
CA GLU A 65 -2.91 6.19 -11.91
C GLU A 65 -2.71 7.52 -12.63
N ILE A 66 -1.50 7.75 -13.14
CA ILE A 66 -1.16 8.96 -13.91
C ILE A 66 -1.34 8.64 -15.39
N LEU A 67 -2.09 9.49 -16.09
CA LEU A 67 -2.30 9.39 -17.52
C LEU A 67 -1.20 10.12 -18.31
N PRO A 68 -1.04 9.80 -19.61
CA PRO A 68 -0.03 10.44 -20.47
C PRO A 68 -0.10 11.97 -20.51
N ASP A 69 -1.29 12.55 -20.32
CA ASP A 69 -1.54 13.99 -20.29
C ASP A 69 -1.02 14.66 -18.98
N GLY A 70 -0.48 13.88 -18.05
CA GLY A 70 0.14 14.36 -16.82
C GLY A 70 -0.81 14.61 -15.64
N PHE A 71 -2.13 14.48 -15.81
CA PHE A 71 -3.09 14.37 -14.70
C PHE A 71 -3.34 12.92 -14.35
N GLY A 72 -4.05 12.65 -13.25
CA GLY A 72 -4.32 11.27 -12.83
C GLY A 72 -5.66 11.10 -12.16
N PHE A 73 -5.95 9.84 -11.82
CA PHE A 73 -7.11 9.44 -11.03
C PHE A 73 -6.69 8.57 -9.87
N LEU A 74 -7.31 8.78 -8.72
CA LEU A 74 -7.25 7.81 -7.63
C LEU A 74 -8.30 6.73 -7.91
N ARG A 75 -7.83 5.51 -8.14
CA ARG A 75 -8.67 4.34 -8.30
C ARG A 75 -9.15 3.87 -6.95
N VAL A 76 -10.44 3.98 -6.72
CA VAL A 76 -11.06 3.65 -5.43
C VAL A 76 -11.46 2.17 -5.38
N GLU A 77 -11.88 1.61 -6.51
CA GLU A 77 -12.39 0.24 -6.61
C GLU A 77 -11.49 -0.62 -7.50
N ASN A 78 -10.94 -1.69 -6.94
CA ASN A 78 -10.24 -2.77 -7.66
C ASN A 78 -9.19 -2.33 -8.70
N TYR A 79 -8.59 -1.15 -8.54
CA TYR A 79 -7.59 -0.57 -9.45
C TYR A 79 -8.07 -0.37 -10.90
N THR A 80 -9.36 -0.44 -11.15
CA THR A 80 -9.97 -0.25 -12.47
C THR A 80 -10.72 1.08 -12.54
N ALA A 81 -10.88 1.61 -13.75
CA ALA A 81 -11.61 2.86 -13.97
C ALA A 81 -13.08 2.73 -13.54
N SER A 82 -13.53 3.63 -12.68
CA SER A 82 -14.88 3.67 -12.13
C SER A 82 -15.43 5.10 -12.05
N PRO A 83 -16.76 5.27 -12.02
CA PRO A 83 -17.35 6.60 -11.77
C PRO A 83 -17.02 7.20 -10.40
N ALA A 84 -16.58 6.37 -9.44
CA ALA A 84 -16.18 6.78 -8.09
C ALA A 84 -14.74 7.31 -8.03
N ASP A 85 -14.00 7.28 -9.14
CA ASP A 85 -12.62 7.73 -9.19
C ASP A 85 -12.49 9.23 -8.91
N ILE A 86 -11.35 9.62 -8.37
CA ILE A 86 -11.09 10.98 -7.92
C ILE A 86 -10.02 11.60 -8.81
N TYR A 87 -10.34 12.72 -9.43
CA TYR A 87 -9.41 13.46 -10.27
C TYR A 87 -8.29 14.10 -9.44
N VAL A 88 -7.06 13.96 -9.93
CA VAL A 88 -5.85 14.57 -9.37
C VAL A 88 -5.21 15.44 -10.44
N SER A 89 -4.99 16.71 -10.14
CA SER A 89 -4.43 17.65 -11.09
C SER A 89 -2.93 17.41 -11.34
N ALA A 90 -2.47 17.73 -12.55
CA ALA A 90 -1.06 17.65 -12.90
C ALA A 90 -0.15 18.53 -12.02
N SER A 91 -0.68 19.62 -11.48
CA SER A 91 0.04 20.49 -10.56
C SER A 91 0.29 19.82 -9.20
N GLN A 92 -0.69 19.08 -8.67
CA GLN A 92 -0.53 18.31 -7.44
C GLN A 92 0.45 17.15 -7.62
N ILE A 93 0.36 16.42 -8.75
CA ILE A 93 1.26 15.33 -9.08
C ILE A 93 2.72 15.82 -9.10
N ARG A 94 2.98 16.93 -9.79
CA ARG A 94 4.32 17.52 -9.85
C ARG A 94 4.80 18.06 -8.52
N ARG A 95 3.95 18.79 -7.79
CA ARG A 95 4.31 19.41 -6.50
C ARG A 95 4.74 18.39 -5.46
N PHE A 96 4.05 17.26 -5.37
CA PHE A 96 4.28 16.23 -4.36
C PHE A 96 5.06 15.02 -4.91
N HIS A 97 5.60 15.11 -6.13
CA HIS A 97 6.35 14.01 -6.76
C HIS A 97 5.62 12.67 -6.73
N LEU A 98 4.30 12.71 -6.98
CA LEU A 98 3.46 11.52 -6.96
C LEU A 98 3.78 10.61 -8.15
N ARG A 99 3.61 9.29 -7.94
CA ARG A 99 3.85 8.26 -8.95
C ARG A 99 2.65 7.36 -9.07
N THR A 100 2.48 6.75 -10.24
CA THR A 100 1.50 5.67 -10.43
C THR A 100 1.78 4.55 -9.42
N GLY A 101 0.71 4.10 -8.75
CA GLY A 101 0.80 3.11 -7.68
C GLY A 101 0.87 3.69 -6.27
N ASP A 102 1.05 5.01 -6.10
CA ASP A 102 0.98 5.63 -4.78
C ASP A 102 -0.45 5.56 -4.23
N LEU A 103 -0.58 5.14 -2.98
CA LEU A 103 -1.83 5.26 -2.24
C LEU A 103 -1.95 6.69 -1.71
N VAL A 104 -2.81 7.47 -2.33
CA VAL A 104 -3.02 8.88 -1.98
C VAL A 104 -4.33 9.06 -1.24
N ALA A 105 -4.30 9.87 -0.22
CA ALA A 105 -5.45 10.16 0.60
C ALA A 105 -5.55 11.64 0.94
N GLY A 106 -6.78 12.12 1.02
CA GLY A 106 -6.99 13.51 1.32
C GLY A 106 -8.44 13.97 1.21
N GLN A 107 -8.59 15.27 1.29
CA GLN A 107 -9.89 15.92 1.17
C GLN A 107 -10.29 16.04 -0.30
N VAL A 108 -11.52 15.67 -0.58
CA VAL A 108 -12.12 15.76 -1.92
C VAL A 108 -13.36 16.68 -1.90
N ARG A 109 -13.67 17.22 -3.04
CA ARG A 109 -14.92 17.93 -3.27
C ARG A 109 -15.79 17.21 -4.31
N PRO A 110 -17.10 17.36 -4.21
CA PRO A 110 -18.00 16.84 -5.22
C PRO A 110 -17.76 17.52 -6.59
N PRO A 111 -18.13 16.83 -7.68
CA PRO A 111 -18.04 17.37 -9.02
C PRO A 111 -18.92 18.64 -9.16
N LYS A 112 -18.45 19.62 -9.92
CA LYS A 112 -19.25 20.76 -10.37
C LYS A 112 -20.13 20.34 -11.53
N GLU A 113 -21.07 21.20 -11.98
CA GLU A 113 -22.03 20.91 -13.04
C GLU A 113 -21.40 20.39 -14.35
N THR A 114 -20.16 20.80 -14.66
CA THR A 114 -19.43 20.40 -15.85
C THR A 114 -18.45 19.23 -15.63
N GLU A 115 -18.26 18.80 -14.40
CA GLU A 115 -17.31 17.79 -14.01
C GLU A 115 -18.01 16.44 -13.77
N ARG A 116 -17.34 15.34 -14.09
CA ARG A 116 -17.88 13.98 -13.87
C ARG A 116 -17.36 13.33 -12.59
N TYR A 117 -16.17 13.72 -12.13
CA TYR A 117 -15.46 13.07 -11.06
C TYR A 117 -15.29 13.98 -9.86
N PHE A 118 -15.22 13.40 -8.67
CA PHE A 118 -14.73 14.10 -7.50
C PHE A 118 -13.32 14.63 -7.77
N SER A 119 -12.95 15.73 -7.13
CA SER A 119 -11.62 16.33 -7.31
C SER A 119 -10.88 16.37 -5.98
N LEU A 120 -9.63 15.95 -5.98
CA LEU A 120 -8.76 16.03 -4.83
C LEU A 120 -8.39 17.49 -4.54
N LEU A 121 -8.75 17.98 -3.35
CA LEU A 121 -8.46 19.35 -2.92
C LEU A 121 -7.12 19.45 -2.20
N LYS A 122 -6.93 18.60 -1.18
CA LYS A 122 -5.76 18.63 -0.33
C LYS A 122 -5.28 17.19 -0.09
N ILE A 123 -4.02 16.93 -0.37
CA ILE A 123 -3.37 15.67 -0.03
C ILE A 123 -2.99 15.73 1.45
N GLN A 124 -3.35 14.70 2.20
CA GLN A 124 -3.04 14.59 3.62
C GLN A 124 -2.06 13.47 3.92
N ALA A 125 -2.09 12.40 3.13
CA ALA A 125 -1.14 11.31 3.26
C ALA A 125 -0.86 10.66 1.91
N VAL A 126 0.35 10.15 1.72
CA VAL A 126 0.75 9.30 0.61
C VAL A 126 1.51 8.10 1.15
N ASN A 127 1.05 6.89 0.82
CA ASN A 127 1.61 5.64 1.35
C ASN A 127 1.69 5.63 2.90
N PHE A 128 0.69 6.23 3.56
CA PHE A 128 0.60 6.41 5.02
C PHE A 128 1.70 7.31 5.61
N GLU A 129 2.34 8.16 4.80
CA GLU A 129 3.38 9.09 5.21
C GLU A 129 3.03 10.53 4.80
N ASP A 130 3.74 11.50 5.41
CA ASP A 130 3.58 12.92 5.09
C ASP A 130 3.98 13.17 3.62
N PRO A 131 3.13 13.85 2.82
CA PRO A 131 3.43 14.16 1.43
C PRO A 131 4.75 14.92 1.22
N ASP A 132 5.19 15.73 2.17
CA ASP A 132 6.43 16.50 2.04
C ASP A 132 7.70 15.63 2.11
N ARG A 133 7.62 14.45 2.70
CA ARG A 133 8.74 13.47 2.75
C ARG A 133 8.98 12.76 1.43
N LEU A 134 8.04 12.82 0.48
CA LEU A 134 8.17 12.13 -0.81
C LEU A 134 9.27 12.69 -1.71
N LYS A 135 9.72 13.92 -1.46
CA LYS A 135 10.81 14.56 -2.22
C LYS A 135 12.14 13.83 -2.09
N GLU A 136 12.33 13.12 -0.97
CA GLU A 136 13.55 12.36 -0.68
C GLU A 136 13.52 10.93 -1.25
N ARG A 137 12.42 10.53 -1.89
CA ARG A 137 12.23 9.18 -2.39
C ARG A 137 13.05 8.93 -3.65
N ILE A 138 14.06 8.09 -3.54
CA ILE A 138 14.90 7.65 -4.66
C ILE A 138 14.08 6.84 -5.67
N HIS A 139 14.31 7.02 -6.97
CA HIS A 139 13.71 6.19 -8.00
C HIS A 139 14.29 4.78 -7.97
N PHE A 140 13.43 3.79 -8.29
CA PHE A 140 13.89 2.40 -8.34
C PHE A 140 15.06 2.19 -9.31
N ASP A 141 15.02 2.88 -10.46
CA ASP A 141 16.08 2.80 -11.49
C ASP A 141 17.42 3.43 -11.05
N GLU A 142 17.39 4.29 -10.02
CA GLU A 142 18.57 4.92 -9.44
C GLU A 142 19.18 4.09 -8.30
N LEU A 143 18.50 3.01 -7.89
CA LEU A 143 19.00 2.14 -6.84
C LEU A 143 20.19 1.32 -7.34
N THR A 144 21.23 1.21 -6.52
CA THR A 144 22.37 0.35 -6.82
C THR A 144 21.97 -1.11 -6.73
N PRO A 145 22.08 -1.90 -7.83
CA PRO A 145 21.77 -3.32 -7.79
C PRO A 145 22.80 -4.08 -6.95
N ILE A 146 22.32 -4.95 -6.08
CA ILE A 146 23.17 -5.82 -5.25
C ILE A 146 22.83 -7.29 -5.51
N TYR A 147 23.81 -8.17 -5.31
CA TYR A 147 23.53 -9.60 -5.29
C TYR A 147 22.70 -9.99 -4.07
N PRO A 148 21.77 -10.98 -4.22
CA PRO A 148 21.02 -11.50 -3.08
C PRO A 148 21.97 -12.13 -2.06
N ARG A 149 21.99 -11.63 -0.84
CA ARG A 149 22.88 -12.10 0.23
C ARG A 149 22.18 -13.05 1.21
N GLU A 150 20.86 -12.92 1.32
CA GLU A 150 20.04 -13.72 2.24
C GLU A 150 19.35 -14.83 1.48
N ARG A 151 19.74 -16.07 1.79
CA ARG A 151 19.18 -17.26 1.13
C ARG A 151 17.78 -17.56 1.62
N ILE A 152 16.90 -17.94 0.71
CA ILE A 152 15.58 -18.49 1.00
C ILE A 152 15.72 -20.03 1.06
N LYS A 153 15.38 -20.63 2.20
CA LYS A 153 15.37 -22.07 2.38
C LYS A 153 14.04 -22.65 1.90
N LEU A 154 14.08 -23.52 0.89
CA LEU A 154 12.88 -24.13 0.32
C LEU A 154 12.59 -25.54 0.87
N GLU A 155 13.57 -26.23 1.43
CA GLU A 155 13.38 -27.55 2.03
C GLU A 155 12.42 -27.46 3.23
N THR A 156 11.29 -28.17 3.15
CA THR A 156 10.29 -28.23 4.24
C THR A 156 10.35 -29.57 4.97
N THR A 157 10.40 -30.66 4.25
CA THR A 157 10.43 -32.01 4.82
C THR A 157 11.46 -32.90 4.08
N ALA A 158 11.96 -33.95 4.74
CA ALA A 158 12.92 -34.90 4.15
C ALA A 158 12.38 -35.60 2.91
N LYS A 159 11.06 -35.68 2.73
CA LYS A 159 10.40 -36.32 1.59
C LYS A 159 10.22 -35.41 0.38
N GLU A 160 10.42 -34.09 0.54
CA GLU A 160 10.26 -33.09 -0.53
C GLU A 160 11.58 -32.96 -1.33
N PHE A 161 11.86 -33.92 -2.17
CA PHE A 161 13.12 -33.97 -2.94
C PHE A 161 13.27 -32.83 -3.93
N ALA A 162 12.17 -32.35 -4.54
CA ALA A 162 12.26 -31.28 -5.54
C ALA A 162 12.81 -29.99 -4.94
N MET A 163 12.36 -29.59 -3.76
CA MET A 163 12.83 -28.38 -3.09
C MET A 163 14.25 -28.50 -2.58
N ARG A 164 14.64 -29.69 -2.14
CA ARG A 164 16.04 -29.99 -1.77
C ARG A 164 16.98 -29.89 -2.96
N ILE A 165 16.56 -30.38 -4.12
CA ILE A 165 17.35 -30.28 -5.36
C ILE A 165 17.50 -28.80 -5.76
N VAL A 166 16.43 -28.02 -5.71
CA VAL A 166 16.49 -26.57 -6.00
C VAL A 166 17.44 -25.87 -5.03
N ASP A 167 17.34 -26.16 -3.74
CA ASP A 167 18.23 -25.60 -2.72
C ASP A 167 19.71 -25.89 -2.92
N ILE A 168 20.04 -27.01 -3.54
CA ILE A 168 21.42 -27.41 -3.80
C ILE A 168 21.92 -26.89 -5.15
N VAL A 169 21.12 -27.02 -6.21
CA VAL A 169 21.55 -26.77 -7.59
C VAL A 169 21.33 -25.33 -8.00
N ALA A 170 20.23 -24.69 -7.54
CA ALA A 170 19.83 -23.34 -7.91
C ALA A 170 19.24 -22.59 -6.69
N PRO A 171 20.05 -22.32 -5.65
CA PRO A 171 19.57 -21.65 -4.45
C PRO A 171 19.02 -20.26 -4.79
N ILE A 172 17.91 -19.90 -4.15
CA ILE A 172 17.21 -18.63 -4.35
C ILE A 172 17.47 -17.74 -3.15
N GLY A 173 17.74 -16.45 -3.41
CA GLY A 173 17.90 -15.43 -2.38
C GLY A 173 16.80 -14.36 -2.42
N LYS A 174 16.63 -13.64 -1.31
CA LYS A 174 15.68 -12.52 -1.23
C LYS A 174 16.04 -11.44 -2.26
N GLY A 175 15.06 -10.99 -3.04
CA GLY A 175 15.24 -10.02 -4.13
C GLY A 175 15.76 -10.61 -5.46
N GLN A 176 16.00 -11.91 -5.53
CA GLN A 176 16.47 -12.55 -6.75
C GLN A 176 15.36 -12.66 -7.80
N ARG A 177 15.71 -12.40 -9.06
CA ARG A 177 14.87 -12.73 -10.21
C ARG A 177 15.24 -14.11 -10.71
N GLY A 178 14.26 -15.01 -10.83
CA GLY A 178 14.44 -16.36 -11.34
C GLY A 178 13.54 -16.61 -12.54
N LEU A 179 14.03 -17.36 -13.52
CA LEU A 179 13.27 -17.82 -14.68
C LEU A 179 13.25 -19.34 -14.72
N ILE A 180 12.05 -19.94 -14.76
CA ILE A 180 11.87 -21.39 -14.91
C ILE A 180 11.41 -21.65 -16.34
N VAL A 181 12.29 -22.24 -17.14
CA VAL A 181 12.03 -22.62 -18.53
C VAL A 181 11.92 -24.13 -18.63
N SER A 182 10.85 -24.62 -19.21
CA SER A 182 10.64 -26.06 -19.44
C SER A 182 9.65 -26.29 -20.59
N PRO A 183 9.73 -27.46 -21.26
CA PRO A 183 8.70 -27.89 -22.22
C PRO A 183 7.32 -27.95 -21.56
N PRO A 184 6.23 -27.91 -22.36
CA PRO A 184 4.88 -28.17 -21.85
C PRO A 184 4.81 -29.50 -21.09
N LYS A 185 4.02 -29.58 -20.03
CA LYS A 185 3.79 -30.78 -19.21
C LYS A 185 5.01 -31.28 -18.42
N ALA A 186 6.10 -30.55 -18.35
CA ALA A 186 7.31 -30.95 -17.58
C ALA A 186 7.24 -30.64 -16.07
N GLY A 187 6.08 -30.23 -15.55
CA GLY A 187 5.92 -29.99 -14.12
C GLY A 187 6.25 -28.56 -13.65
N LYS A 188 6.39 -27.60 -14.56
CA LYS A 188 6.68 -26.18 -14.22
C LYS A 188 5.73 -25.60 -13.17
N THR A 189 4.42 -25.70 -13.37
CA THR A 189 3.41 -25.22 -12.42
C THR A 189 3.48 -25.97 -11.09
N THR A 190 3.78 -27.27 -11.11
CA THR A 190 3.97 -28.06 -9.90
C THR A 190 5.16 -27.56 -9.10
N LEU A 191 6.27 -27.22 -9.77
CA LEU A 191 7.45 -26.67 -9.13
C LEU A 191 7.15 -25.30 -8.49
N LEU A 192 6.46 -24.40 -9.21
CA LEU A 192 6.04 -23.09 -8.69
C LEU A 192 5.13 -23.24 -7.47
N LYS A 193 4.16 -24.16 -7.49
CA LYS A 193 3.30 -24.43 -6.33
C LYS A 193 4.10 -24.89 -5.11
N LYS A 194 5.10 -25.75 -5.33
CA LYS A 194 5.98 -26.24 -4.25
C LYS A 194 6.85 -25.11 -3.68
N ILE A 195 7.39 -24.23 -4.53
CA ILE A 195 8.14 -23.05 -4.09
C ILE A 195 7.22 -22.15 -3.23
N ALA A 196 6.02 -21.83 -3.71
CA ALA A 196 5.06 -21.02 -2.96
C ALA A 196 4.69 -21.65 -1.60
N HIS A 197 4.46 -22.96 -1.56
CA HIS A 197 4.21 -23.69 -0.31
C HIS A 197 5.40 -23.60 0.65
N SER A 198 6.61 -23.81 0.14
CA SER A 198 7.83 -23.74 0.96
C SER A 198 8.05 -22.34 1.52
N LEU A 199 7.78 -21.28 0.75
CA LEU A 199 7.83 -19.90 1.21
C LEU A 199 6.82 -19.65 2.33
N ALA A 200 5.59 -20.09 2.16
CA ALA A 200 4.54 -19.92 3.18
C ALA A 200 4.86 -20.64 4.51
N VAL A 201 5.57 -21.78 4.45
CA VAL A 201 5.92 -22.58 5.63
C VAL A 201 7.18 -22.05 6.32
N ASN A 202 8.25 -21.80 5.55
CA ASN A 202 9.57 -21.49 6.10
C ASN A 202 9.82 -19.99 6.28
N HIS A 203 9.08 -19.13 5.57
CA HIS A 203 9.29 -17.69 5.50
C HIS A 203 7.97 -16.93 5.66
N PRO A 204 7.31 -17.00 6.84
CA PRO A 204 6.03 -16.32 7.08
C PRO A 204 6.12 -14.79 7.02
N GLU A 205 7.33 -14.24 7.09
CA GLU A 205 7.60 -12.81 6.92
C GLU A 205 7.51 -12.34 5.46
N VAL A 206 7.54 -13.27 4.49
CA VAL A 206 7.52 -12.95 3.06
C VAL A 206 6.07 -12.81 2.57
N HIS A 207 5.75 -11.65 1.99
CA HIS A 207 4.45 -11.44 1.35
C HIS A 207 4.45 -12.08 -0.06
N LEU A 208 3.66 -13.14 -0.24
CA LEU A 208 3.59 -13.88 -1.49
C LEU A 208 2.49 -13.33 -2.40
N ILE A 209 2.88 -12.91 -3.60
CA ILE A 209 1.95 -12.47 -4.65
C ILE A 209 2.04 -13.44 -5.82
N VAL A 210 0.91 -13.99 -6.26
CA VAL A 210 0.81 -14.91 -7.40
C VAL A 210 -0.01 -14.27 -8.50
N LEU A 211 0.59 -14.11 -9.67
CA LEU A 211 -0.07 -13.65 -10.89
C LEU A 211 -0.22 -14.84 -11.85
N LEU A 212 -1.47 -15.14 -12.28
CA LEU A 212 -1.82 -16.28 -13.13
C LEU A 212 -2.41 -15.80 -14.46
#